data_d03cb7669c052c420ad6116fc8d12c95
#
_entry.id   d03cb7669c052c420ad6116fc8d12c95
#
_cell.length_a   1.000
_cell.length_b   1.000
_cell.length_c   1.000
_cell.angle_alpha   90.00
_cell.angle_beta   90.00
_cell.angle_gamma   90.00
#
_symmetry.space_group_name_H-M   'P 1'
#
loop_
_entity.id
_entity.type
_entity.pdbx_description
1 polymer ?
#
loop_
_entity_poly.entity_id
_entity_poly.type
_entity_poly.pdbx_seq_one_letter_code
_entity_poly.pdbx_strand_id
1 'polypeptide(L)'
;KFQGFTKPFSSHTRVSTYNIADTVDQAHETSDRETEANDAPLHIGSEPYTSLPRLVPGYPWPSLLRNILGFADNAEQRDILLLTALTALGATLGKTVRCLYGMHWIYPCIQLFVIAPPASGKGIMAWLRKFIEPIHREIRQQVDLAMKQYRQDLAAYHALGKEKAKMEMPQMPKNSMFIISGNNTGTGILQNIIDSDGTGIIFETEADTITTAIGGDYGHWSDTLRNAFDHAGLSFNRRTDNEYRECDSTFLSMVLSGTPGQVAPLIPSGENGLFSREVFYYKSQIREWIDQFSVDEVDAEKEFHRMGYEWKATIDQLKCRGTIT
;
A
#
# COMPACT_ATOMS: atom_id res chain seq x y z
N LYS A 1 -24.14 -24.82 24.47
CA LYS A 1 -25.23 -25.33 23.59
C LYS A 1 -25.50 -24.22 22.57
N PHE A 2 -24.85 -24.27 21.42
CA PHE A 2 -25.27 -23.54 20.23
C PHE A 2 -25.74 -24.58 19.21
N GLN A 3 -27.03 -24.53 18.92
CA GLN A 3 -27.65 -25.32 17.87
C GLN A 3 -27.49 -24.62 16.53
N GLY A 4 -27.24 -25.42 15.51
CA GLY A 4 -26.83 -25.03 14.18
C GLY A 4 -27.89 -24.31 13.34
N PHE A 5 -27.35 -23.61 12.35
CA PHE A 5 -28.07 -23.24 11.15
C PHE A 5 -27.33 -23.82 9.95
N THR A 6 -27.83 -24.98 9.50
CA THR A 6 -27.55 -25.51 8.18
C THR A 6 -28.69 -25.10 7.27
N LYS A 7 -28.43 -24.23 6.28
CA LYS A 7 -29.23 -24.16 5.05
C LYS A 7 -28.30 -24.24 3.85
N PRO A 8 -28.60 -25.08 2.86
CA PRO A 8 -27.76 -25.27 1.69
C PRO A 8 -27.89 -24.10 0.72
N PHE A 9 -26.77 -23.63 0.23
CA PHE A 9 -26.71 -22.71 -0.91
C PHE A 9 -27.10 -23.46 -2.18
N SER A 10 -28.16 -23.03 -2.86
CA SER A 10 -28.54 -23.55 -4.16
C SER A 10 -27.59 -22.96 -5.22
N SER A 11 -26.90 -23.85 -5.88
CA SER A 11 -26.07 -23.64 -7.06
C SER A 11 -26.94 -23.26 -8.26
N HIS A 12 -26.83 -22.07 -8.80
CA HIS A 12 -27.04 -21.76 -10.21
C HIS A 12 -26.46 -20.38 -10.52
N THR A 13 -25.16 -20.34 -10.74
CA THR A 13 -24.54 -19.27 -11.53
C THR A 13 -23.85 -19.94 -12.70
N ARG A 14 -24.42 -19.80 -13.90
CA ARG A 14 -23.80 -20.24 -15.15
C ARG A 14 -22.54 -19.45 -15.38
N VAL A 15 -21.41 -20.13 -15.29
CA VAL A 15 -20.12 -19.64 -15.81
C VAL A 15 -20.19 -19.80 -17.33
N SER A 16 -20.21 -18.70 -18.06
CA SER A 16 -20.04 -18.68 -19.51
C SER A 16 -18.57 -18.99 -19.82
N THR A 17 -18.31 -20.19 -20.31
CA THR A 17 -17.00 -20.60 -20.85
C THR A 17 -16.83 -19.96 -22.23
N TYR A 18 -15.97 -18.97 -22.35
CA TYR A 18 -15.47 -18.51 -23.66
C TYR A 18 -14.45 -19.54 -24.18
N ASN A 19 -14.75 -20.09 -25.36
CA ASN A 19 -13.85 -20.96 -26.10
C ASN A 19 -12.68 -20.15 -26.68
N ILE A 20 -11.47 -20.45 -26.24
CA ILE A 20 -10.21 -19.82 -26.68
C ILE A 20 -9.66 -20.45 -27.97
N ALA A 21 -10.44 -21.27 -28.68
CA ALA A 21 -9.93 -22.06 -29.82
C ALA A 21 -9.93 -21.37 -31.18
N ASP A 22 -10.53 -20.17 -31.36
CA ASP A 22 -10.74 -19.61 -32.71
C ASP A 22 -9.91 -18.37 -33.06
N THR A 23 -8.79 -18.10 -32.39
CA THR A 23 -7.96 -16.89 -32.66
C THR A 23 -6.49 -17.16 -32.98
N VAL A 24 -6.09 -18.36 -33.40
CA VAL A 24 -4.65 -18.68 -33.65
C VAL A 24 -4.24 -18.73 -35.11
N ASP A 25 -5.14 -18.59 -36.09
CA ASP A 25 -4.83 -18.81 -37.52
C ASP A 25 -4.87 -17.55 -38.42
N GLN A 26 -4.49 -16.37 -37.95
CA GLN A 26 -4.22 -15.23 -38.85
C GLN A 26 -3.11 -14.31 -38.35
N ALA A 27 -1.88 -14.80 -38.28
CA ALA A 27 -0.70 -13.98 -38.12
C ALA A 27 0.51 -14.51 -38.89
N HIS A 28 0.43 -14.53 -40.20
CA HIS A 28 1.61 -14.50 -41.10
C HIS A 28 1.27 -13.71 -42.36
N GLU A 29 2.05 -12.67 -42.59
CA GLU A 29 2.20 -11.75 -43.71
C GLU A 29 1.75 -10.32 -43.40
N THR A 30 2.70 -9.49 -43.07
CA THR A 30 3.24 -8.39 -43.89
C THR A 30 4.08 -7.46 -43.01
N SER A 31 5.33 -7.33 -43.42
CA SER A 31 6.30 -6.35 -42.93
C SER A 31 5.96 -4.94 -43.43
N ASP A 32 6.46 -3.94 -42.67
CA ASP A 32 6.62 -2.55 -43.04
C ASP A 32 5.37 -1.66 -43.09
N ARG A 33 5.03 -1.09 -41.92
CA ARG A 33 4.49 0.28 -41.83
C ARG A 33 4.85 0.91 -40.49
N GLU A 34 5.33 2.13 -40.60
CA GLU A 34 5.74 3.05 -39.56
C GLU A 34 4.71 3.16 -38.44
N THR A 35 5.20 3.11 -37.20
CA THR A 35 4.44 3.29 -35.98
C THR A 35 4.03 4.74 -35.81
N GLU A 36 2.83 5.09 -36.27
CA GLU A 36 2.07 6.22 -35.68
C GLU A 36 1.50 5.74 -34.35
N ALA A 37 1.92 6.42 -33.28
CA ALA A 37 1.38 6.22 -31.93
C ALA A 37 -0.13 6.49 -31.94
N ASN A 38 -0.92 5.43 -31.88
CA ASN A 38 -2.36 5.52 -31.79
C ASN A 38 -2.73 5.77 -30.33
N ASP A 39 -2.90 7.06 -29.96
CA ASP A 39 -3.55 7.51 -28.74
C ASP A 39 -5.07 7.21 -28.77
N ALA A 40 -5.42 5.95 -28.98
CA ALA A 40 -6.82 5.54 -28.79
C ALA A 40 -7.06 5.31 -27.29
N PRO A 41 -8.02 6.02 -26.68
CA PRO A 41 -8.40 5.74 -25.29
C PRO A 41 -8.85 4.29 -25.23
N LEU A 42 -8.36 3.56 -24.23
CA LEU A 42 -8.83 2.22 -23.88
C LEU A 42 -10.36 2.25 -23.83
N HIS A 43 -11.02 1.68 -24.85
CA HIS A 43 -12.44 1.40 -24.82
C HIS A 43 -12.66 0.28 -23.80
N ILE A 44 -12.75 0.65 -22.54
CA ILE A 44 -13.30 -0.21 -21.50
C ILE A 44 -14.77 -0.33 -21.87
N GLY A 45 -15.23 -1.55 -22.13
CA GLY A 45 -16.52 -1.86 -22.73
C GLY A 45 -17.69 -1.06 -22.16
N SER A 46 -18.71 -0.83 -22.97
CA SER A 46 -19.91 -0.02 -22.74
C SER A 46 -20.92 -0.61 -21.75
N GLU A 47 -20.49 -1.54 -20.88
CA GLU A 47 -21.32 -1.96 -19.75
C GLU A 47 -21.42 -0.83 -18.74
N PRO A 48 -22.61 -0.47 -18.27
CA PRO A 48 -22.74 0.54 -17.24
C PRO A 48 -21.98 0.06 -16.02
N TYR A 49 -20.92 0.78 -15.66
CA TYR A 49 -20.18 0.52 -14.42
C TYR A 49 -21.17 0.51 -13.25
N THR A 50 -21.45 -0.66 -12.73
CA THR A 50 -22.13 -0.75 -11.45
C THR A 50 -21.18 -0.12 -10.43
N SER A 51 -21.57 1.04 -9.91
CA SER A 51 -20.92 1.60 -8.73
C SER A 51 -20.71 0.46 -7.72
N LEU A 52 -19.54 0.40 -7.07
CA LEU A 52 -19.34 -0.51 -5.95
C LEU A 52 -20.60 -0.54 -5.10
N PRO A 53 -21.10 -1.71 -4.69
CA PRO A 53 -22.25 -1.77 -3.80
C PRO A 53 -21.91 -0.87 -2.63
N ARG A 54 -22.57 0.27 -2.54
CA ARG A 54 -22.33 1.26 -1.49
C ARG A 54 -22.47 0.51 -0.19
N LEU A 55 -21.37 0.47 0.56
CA LEU A 55 -21.33 -0.20 1.84
C LEU A 55 -22.55 0.26 2.63
N VAL A 56 -23.32 -0.67 3.05
CA VAL A 56 -24.71 -0.60 3.53
C VAL A 56 -25.05 0.76 4.14
N PRO A 57 -25.95 1.56 3.55
CA PRO A 57 -26.40 2.79 4.17
C PRO A 57 -26.87 2.50 5.60
N GLY A 58 -26.29 3.19 6.60
CA GLY A 58 -26.63 2.98 8.00
C GLY A 58 -25.81 1.92 8.75
N TYR A 59 -24.77 1.35 8.13
CA TYR A 59 -23.84 0.48 8.88
C TYR A 59 -23.24 1.22 10.08
N PRO A 60 -23.28 0.63 11.29
CA PRO A 60 -22.78 1.26 12.51
C PRO A 60 -21.25 1.23 12.56
N TRP A 61 -20.59 2.09 11.80
CA TRP A 61 -19.13 2.19 11.82
C TRP A 61 -18.61 2.54 13.21
N PRO A 62 -17.47 1.98 13.65
CA PRO A 62 -16.76 2.45 14.82
C PRO A 62 -16.53 3.96 14.79
N SER A 63 -16.47 4.61 15.96
CA SER A 63 -16.37 6.07 16.10
C SER A 63 -15.24 6.68 15.26
N LEU A 64 -14.05 6.05 15.26
CA LEU A 64 -12.91 6.51 14.47
C LEU A 64 -13.25 6.56 12.97
N LEU A 65 -13.79 5.47 12.41
CA LEU A 65 -14.17 5.44 11.00
C LEU A 65 -15.29 6.43 10.69
N ARG A 66 -16.29 6.58 11.56
CA ARG A 66 -17.34 7.60 11.37
C ARG A 66 -16.76 9.01 11.31
N ASN A 67 -15.81 9.33 12.18
CA ASN A 67 -15.16 10.64 12.18
C ASN A 67 -14.39 10.87 10.89
N ILE A 68 -13.60 9.88 10.44
CA ILE A 68 -12.86 9.95 9.16
C ILE A 68 -13.84 10.13 7.98
N LEU A 69 -14.91 9.33 7.93
CA LEU A 69 -15.88 9.36 6.84
C LEU A 69 -16.75 10.64 6.84
N GLY A 70 -16.79 11.36 7.96
CA GLY A 70 -17.47 12.65 8.08
C GLY A 70 -16.83 13.79 7.27
N PHE A 71 -15.58 13.60 6.81
CA PHE A 71 -14.89 14.57 5.95
C PHE A 71 -15.22 14.44 4.46
N ALA A 72 -16.04 13.46 4.08
CA ALA A 72 -16.42 13.26 2.68
C ALA A 72 -17.61 14.14 2.29
N ASP A 73 -17.48 14.88 1.19
CA ASP A 73 -18.57 15.70 0.64
C ASP A 73 -19.61 14.88 -0.15
N ASN A 74 -19.20 13.71 -0.64
CA ASN A 74 -20.05 12.85 -1.47
C ASN A 74 -19.74 11.35 -1.27
N ALA A 75 -20.54 10.50 -1.90
CA ALA A 75 -20.44 9.06 -1.72
C ALA A 75 -19.12 8.47 -2.21
N GLU A 76 -18.59 8.96 -3.36
CA GLU A 76 -17.32 8.45 -3.90
C GLU A 76 -16.13 8.86 -3.03
N GLN A 77 -16.12 10.09 -2.50
CA GLN A 77 -15.10 10.48 -1.54
C GLN A 77 -15.18 9.66 -0.25
N ARG A 78 -16.41 9.31 0.17
CA ARG A 78 -16.62 8.43 1.33
C ARG A 78 -16.03 7.04 1.08
N ASP A 79 -16.21 6.48 -0.11
CA ASP A 79 -15.63 5.19 -0.49
C ASP A 79 -14.10 5.26 -0.51
N ILE A 80 -13.54 6.32 -1.11
CA ILE A 80 -12.08 6.55 -1.14
C ILE A 80 -11.52 6.66 0.28
N LEU A 81 -12.14 7.47 1.14
CA LEU A 81 -11.72 7.59 2.54
C LEU A 81 -11.82 6.27 3.29
N LEU A 82 -12.90 5.50 3.09
CA LEU A 82 -13.08 4.21 3.74
C LEU A 82 -12.00 3.21 3.34
N LEU A 83 -11.79 3.01 2.04
CA LEU A 83 -10.78 2.07 1.55
C LEU A 83 -9.37 2.48 1.98
N THR A 84 -9.06 3.78 1.89
CA THR A 84 -7.77 4.30 2.34
C THR A 84 -7.61 4.18 3.85
N ALA A 85 -8.66 4.43 4.64
CA ALA A 85 -8.62 4.26 6.09
C ALA A 85 -8.43 2.80 6.49
N LEU A 86 -9.12 1.86 5.86
CA LEU A 86 -8.94 0.43 6.11
C LEU A 86 -7.51 -0.02 5.78
N THR A 87 -6.95 0.48 4.67
CA THR A 87 -5.56 0.19 4.29
C THR A 87 -4.56 0.78 5.29
N ALA A 88 -4.75 2.04 5.70
CA ALA A 88 -3.89 2.71 6.66
C ALA A 88 -3.96 2.07 8.06
N LEU A 89 -5.17 1.80 8.56
CA LEU A 89 -5.38 1.10 9.83
C LEU A 89 -4.78 -0.31 9.80
N GLY A 90 -5.03 -1.05 8.72
CA GLY A 90 -4.47 -2.39 8.53
C GLY A 90 -2.94 -2.39 8.54
N ALA A 91 -2.30 -1.44 7.87
CA ALA A 91 -0.85 -1.28 7.89
C ALA A 91 -0.29 -1.09 9.30
N THR A 92 -0.99 -0.30 10.14
CA THR A 92 -0.56 -0.04 11.53
C THR A 92 -0.71 -1.25 12.44
N LEU A 93 -1.66 -2.14 12.13
CA LEU A 93 -1.88 -3.39 12.83
C LEU A 93 -0.84 -4.45 12.43
N GLY A 94 -0.45 -4.47 11.15
CA GLY A 94 0.61 -5.32 10.62
C GLY A 94 0.53 -6.76 11.14
N LYS A 95 1.61 -7.23 11.75
CA LYS A 95 1.72 -8.58 12.34
C LYS A 95 0.97 -8.76 13.67
N THR A 96 0.42 -7.69 14.25
CA THR A 96 -0.26 -7.74 15.55
C THR A 96 -1.62 -8.43 15.47
N VAL A 97 -2.30 -8.32 14.33
CA VAL A 97 -3.63 -8.91 14.11
C VAL A 97 -3.56 -9.84 12.91
N ARG A 98 -4.16 -11.01 13.04
CA ARG A 98 -4.23 -12.00 11.96
C ARG A 98 -5.54 -12.79 12.01
N CYS A 99 -5.90 -13.40 10.89
CA CYS A 99 -7.05 -14.28 10.76
C CYS A 99 -6.65 -15.56 10.03
N LEU A 100 -7.17 -16.70 10.47
CA LEU A 100 -6.97 -17.96 9.75
C LEU A 100 -8.00 -18.06 8.63
N TYR A 101 -7.54 -18.11 7.39
CA TYR A 101 -8.37 -18.32 6.21
C TYR A 101 -7.94 -19.61 5.50
N GLY A 102 -8.78 -20.62 5.58
CA GLY A 102 -8.39 -21.96 5.15
C GLY A 102 -7.20 -22.47 5.97
N MET A 103 -6.08 -22.72 5.32
CA MET A 103 -4.83 -23.20 5.95
C MET A 103 -3.76 -22.08 6.07
N HIS A 104 -4.12 -20.84 5.78
CA HIS A 104 -3.17 -19.72 5.72
C HIS A 104 -3.55 -18.63 6.72
N TRP A 105 -2.54 -18.07 7.38
CA TRP A 105 -2.68 -16.85 8.15
C TRP A 105 -2.67 -15.65 7.20
N ILE A 106 -3.71 -14.82 7.29
CA ILE A 106 -3.79 -13.55 6.58
C ILE A 106 -3.75 -12.39 7.59
N TYR A 107 -3.21 -11.28 7.13
CA TYR A 107 -3.01 -10.07 7.91
C TYR A 107 -3.75 -8.90 7.25
N PRO A 108 -4.08 -7.83 7.99
CA PRO A 108 -4.87 -6.71 7.47
C PRO A 108 -4.05 -5.79 6.55
N CYS A 109 -3.25 -6.36 5.66
CA CYS A 109 -2.42 -5.64 4.70
C CYS A 109 -3.15 -5.57 3.36
N ILE A 110 -3.41 -4.36 2.87
CA ILE A 110 -4.14 -4.11 1.63
C ILE A 110 -3.22 -3.34 0.67
N GLN A 111 -3.25 -3.71 -0.61
CA GLN A 111 -2.66 -2.93 -1.70
C GLN A 111 -3.81 -2.26 -2.46
N LEU A 112 -3.96 -0.94 -2.29
CA LEU A 112 -5.06 -0.14 -2.83
C LEU A 112 -4.57 0.78 -3.93
N PHE A 113 -5.24 0.76 -5.08
CA PHE A 113 -5.03 1.70 -6.16
C PHE A 113 -6.33 2.46 -6.50
N VAL A 114 -6.37 3.75 -6.18
CA VAL A 114 -7.47 4.65 -6.50
C VAL A 114 -7.22 5.29 -7.87
N ILE A 115 -8.06 4.97 -8.84
CA ILE A 115 -7.96 5.44 -10.22
C ILE A 115 -9.07 6.45 -10.47
N ALA A 116 -8.69 7.69 -10.81
CA ALA A 116 -9.66 8.74 -11.10
C ALA A 116 -9.05 9.85 -11.96
N PRO A 117 -9.85 10.55 -12.77
CA PRO A 117 -9.37 11.67 -13.57
C PRO A 117 -8.82 12.81 -12.69
N PRO A 118 -8.06 13.74 -13.28
CA PRO A 118 -7.69 14.98 -12.59
C PRO A 118 -8.93 15.71 -12.09
N ALA A 119 -8.78 16.51 -11.03
CA ALA A 119 -9.86 17.29 -10.39
C ALA A 119 -11.08 16.45 -9.90
N SER A 120 -10.92 15.14 -9.72
CA SER A 120 -11.98 14.24 -9.25
C SER A 120 -12.24 14.31 -7.73
N GLY A 121 -11.41 15.03 -6.97
CA GLY A 121 -11.47 15.05 -5.50
C GLY A 121 -10.81 13.84 -4.82
N LYS A 122 -10.06 13.00 -5.57
CA LYS A 122 -9.31 11.85 -5.01
C LYS A 122 -8.24 12.26 -3.98
N GLY A 123 -7.77 13.50 -4.03
CA GLY A 123 -6.76 14.02 -3.10
C GLY A 123 -7.15 13.96 -1.62
N ILE A 124 -8.45 13.76 -1.30
CA ILE A 124 -8.94 13.60 0.07
C ILE A 124 -8.25 12.44 0.82
N MET A 125 -7.78 11.43 0.11
CA MET A 125 -7.02 10.31 0.69
C MET A 125 -5.72 10.75 1.38
N ALA A 126 -5.13 11.88 0.98
CA ALA A 126 -3.88 12.39 1.55
C ALA A 126 -3.99 12.66 3.06
N TRP A 127 -5.19 12.93 3.58
CA TRP A 127 -5.40 13.11 5.01
C TRP A 127 -5.07 11.85 5.83
N LEU A 128 -5.25 10.67 5.24
CA LEU A 128 -4.88 9.41 5.92
C LEU A 128 -3.36 9.26 6.07
N ARG A 129 -2.56 9.90 5.21
CA ARG A 129 -1.10 9.98 5.43
C ARG A 129 -0.78 10.79 6.69
N LYS A 130 -1.52 11.89 6.92
CA LYS A 130 -1.38 12.69 8.15
C LYS A 130 -1.80 11.90 9.40
N PHE A 131 -2.83 11.07 9.27
CA PHE A 131 -3.31 10.19 10.33
C PHE A 131 -2.25 9.16 10.79
N ILE A 132 -1.46 8.58 9.88
CA ILE A 132 -0.41 7.60 10.23
C ILE A 132 0.95 8.23 10.53
N GLU A 133 1.13 9.53 10.27
CA GLU A 133 2.39 10.25 10.47
C GLU A 133 2.92 10.18 11.91
N PRO A 134 2.12 10.23 12.98
CA PRO A 134 2.61 10.09 14.36
C PRO A 134 3.40 8.80 14.60
N ILE A 135 2.97 7.67 14.00
CA ILE A 135 3.66 6.38 14.09
C ILE A 135 5.00 6.44 13.35
N HIS A 136 4.99 7.00 12.14
CA HIS A 136 6.21 7.18 11.36
C HIS A 136 7.24 8.06 12.07
N ARG A 137 6.80 9.19 12.62
CA ARG A 137 7.67 10.14 13.33
C ARG A 137 8.35 9.51 14.54
N GLU A 138 7.63 8.71 15.31
CA GLU A 138 8.22 8.01 16.46
C GLU A 138 9.32 7.05 16.04
N ILE A 139 9.07 6.21 15.02
CA ILE A 139 10.09 5.30 14.50
C ILE A 139 11.31 6.07 14.02
N ARG A 140 11.12 7.18 13.28
CA ARG A 140 12.22 8.02 12.81
C ARG A 140 13.01 8.65 13.96
N GLN A 141 12.34 9.12 15.00
CA GLN A 141 13.01 9.66 16.18
C GLN A 141 13.87 8.60 16.88
N GLN A 142 13.39 7.36 17.00
CA GLN A 142 14.16 6.25 17.55
C GLN A 142 15.40 5.94 16.70
N VAL A 143 15.25 5.92 15.38
CA VAL A 143 16.37 5.73 14.45
C VAL A 143 17.40 6.85 14.58
N ASP A 144 16.98 8.11 14.64
CA ASP A 144 17.86 9.26 14.77
C ASP A 144 18.64 9.23 16.09
N LEU A 145 18.02 8.80 17.18
CA LEU A 145 18.69 8.60 18.48
C LEU A 145 19.71 7.46 18.40
N ALA A 146 19.33 6.32 17.81
CA ALA A 146 20.24 5.18 17.63
C ALA A 146 21.44 5.55 16.73
N MET A 147 21.21 6.31 15.65
CA MET A 147 22.28 6.79 14.77
C MET A 147 23.21 7.78 15.47
N LYS A 148 22.67 8.63 16.35
CA LYS A 148 23.49 9.54 17.16
C LYS A 148 24.39 8.76 18.12
N GLN A 149 23.84 7.76 18.79
CA GLN A 149 24.63 6.87 19.68
C GLN A 149 25.70 6.12 18.88
N TYR A 150 25.35 5.51 17.76
CA TYR A 150 26.28 4.81 16.90
C TYR A 150 27.48 5.68 16.48
N ARG A 151 27.24 6.95 16.11
CA ARG A 151 28.33 7.87 15.77
C ARG A 151 29.28 8.14 16.94
N GLN A 152 28.74 8.24 18.16
CA GLN A 152 29.56 8.42 19.38
C GLN A 152 30.38 7.16 19.66
N ASP A 153 29.76 6.00 19.61
CA ASP A 153 30.42 4.72 19.85
C ASP A 153 31.52 4.43 18.79
N LEU A 154 31.21 4.76 17.53
CA LEU A 154 32.19 4.61 16.43
C LEU A 154 33.37 5.55 16.60
N ALA A 155 33.16 6.80 17.04
CA ALA A 155 34.23 7.74 17.35
C ALA A 155 35.10 7.25 18.52
N ALA A 156 34.47 6.75 19.59
CA ALA A 156 35.18 6.15 20.72
C ALA A 156 35.95 4.92 20.29
N TYR A 157 35.39 4.03 19.50
CA TYR A 157 36.07 2.87 18.93
C TYR A 157 37.30 3.29 18.11
N HIS A 158 37.19 4.34 17.29
CA HIS A 158 38.31 4.84 16.51
C HIS A 158 39.42 5.46 17.37
N ALA A 159 39.09 6.02 18.52
CA ALA A 159 40.07 6.59 19.46
C ALA A 159 40.95 5.54 20.20
N LEU A 160 40.52 4.27 20.26
CA LEU A 160 41.23 3.18 20.96
C LEU A 160 42.56 2.79 20.32
N GLY A 161 42.89 3.27 19.14
CA GLY A 161 44.15 2.98 18.46
C GLY A 161 44.38 1.47 18.27
N LYS A 162 45.48 0.93 18.89
CA LYS A 162 45.83 -0.50 18.77
C LYS A 162 44.87 -1.44 19.54
N GLU A 163 44.13 -0.94 20.50
CA GLU A 163 43.20 -1.75 21.31
C GLU A 163 41.93 -2.11 20.56
N LYS A 164 41.68 -1.51 19.40
CA LYS A 164 40.56 -1.87 18.51
C LYS A 164 40.47 -3.38 18.21
N ALA A 165 41.63 -4.05 18.11
CA ALA A 165 41.70 -5.48 17.83
C ALA A 165 41.03 -6.36 18.91
N LYS A 166 40.75 -5.80 20.09
CA LYS A 166 40.14 -6.50 21.23
C LYS A 166 38.65 -6.23 21.38
N MET A 167 38.08 -5.31 20.59
CA MET A 167 36.71 -4.88 20.70
C MET A 167 35.98 -5.07 19.35
N GLU A 168 34.69 -5.41 19.41
CA GLU A 168 33.85 -5.44 18.22
C GLU A 168 33.55 -4.01 17.74
N MET A 169 33.57 -3.83 16.44
CA MET A 169 33.17 -2.56 15.83
C MET A 169 31.68 -2.34 16.04
N PRO A 170 31.27 -1.15 16.48
CA PRO A 170 29.84 -0.83 16.60
C PRO A 170 29.09 -1.11 15.31
N GLN A 171 27.90 -1.73 15.42
CA GLN A 171 27.07 -2.03 14.27
C GLN A 171 26.15 -0.84 13.94
N MET A 172 26.03 -0.54 12.66
CA MET A 172 25.13 0.50 12.18
C MET A 172 23.68 0.09 12.44
N PRO A 173 22.86 0.94 13.07
CA PRO A 173 21.44 0.64 13.30
C PRO A 173 20.67 0.58 11.99
N LYS A 174 19.60 -0.22 11.98
CA LYS A 174 18.67 -0.31 10.85
C LYS A 174 18.02 1.05 10.58
N ASN A 175 17.85 1.40 9.32
CA ASN A 175 17.16 2.63 8.90
C ASN A 175 15.65 2.41 8.78
N SER A 176 15.01 2.05 9.87
CA SER A 176 13.60 1.70 9.91
C SER A 176 12.68 2.90 9.66
N MET A 177 11.58 2.66 8.98
CA MET A 177 10.54 3.66 8.70
C MET A 177 9.17 2.99 8.57
N PHE A 178 8.10 3.70 8.88
CA PHE A 178 6.74 3.18 8.67
C PHE A 178 6.19 3.56 7.30
N ILE A 179 6.32 4.84 6.90
CA ILE A 179 5.95 5.30 5.57
C ILE A 179 7.18 5.17 4.67
N ILE A 180 7.11 4.25 3.72
CA ILE A 180 8.18 3.97 2.76
C ILE A 180 7.89 4.78 1.50
N SER A 181 8.86 5.60 1.06
CA SER A 181 8.68 6.40 -0.16
C SER A 181 8.75 5.52 -1.40
N GLY A 182 7.78 5.70 -2.30
CA GLY A 182 7.76 5.08 -3.62
C GLY A 182 8.81 5.64 -4.58
N ASN A 183 9.32 6.85 -4.32
CA ASN A 183 10.40 7.45 -5.11
C ASN A 183 11.76 6.89 -4.68
N ASN A 184 11.99 5.63 -5.03
CA ASN A 184 13.23 4.95 -4.68
C ASN A 184 13.53 3.83 -5.71
N THR A 185 14.77 3.37 -5.77
CA THR A 185 15.11 2.18 -6.56
C THR A 185 14.47 0.93 -5.96
N GLY A 186 14.27 -0.12 -6.77
CA GLY A 186 13.72 -1.40 -6.28
C GLY A 186 14.55 -1.97 -5.13
N THR A 187 15.89 -1.92 -5.23
CA THR A 187 16.79 -2.33 -4.13
C THR A 187 16.61 -1.45 -2.90
N GLY A 188 16.44 -0.14 -3.07
CA GLY A 188 16.23 0.79 -1.94
C GLY A 188 14.92 0.52 -1.21
N ILE A 189 13.85 0.22 -1.93
CA ILE A 189 12.57 -0.18 -1.33
C ILE A 189 12.70 -1.49 -0.57
N LEU A 190 13.30 -2.50 -1.21
CA LEU A 190 13.52 -3.80 -0.59
C LEU A 190 14.32 -3.65 0.71
N GLN A 191 15.39 -2.84 0.69
CA GLN A 191 16.18 -2.55 1.88
C GLN A 191 15.35 -1.84 2.96
N ASN A 192 14.53 -0.83 2.58
CA ASN A 192 13.67 -0.12 3.54
C ASN A 192 12.63 -1.04 4.19
N ILE A 193 12.07 -1.98 3.43
CA ILE A 193 11.13 -2.99 3.96
C ILE A 193 11.87 -3.89 4.96
N ILE A 194 13.04 -4.41 4.61
CA ILE A 194 13.82 -5.30 5.46
C ILE A 194 14.29 -4.58 6.72
N ASP A 195 14.79 -3.35 6.60
CA ASP A 195 15.22 -2.53 7.74
C ASP A 195 14.05 -2.21 8.69
N SER A 196 12.82 -2.21 8.17
CA SER A 196 11.58 -2.00 8.93
C SER A 196 10.93 -3.32 9.40
N ASP A 197 11.70 -4.41 9.43
CA ASP A 197 11.26 -5.74 9.88
C ASP A 197 10.02 -6.24 9.10
N GLY A 198 10.01 -6.01 7.79
CA GLY A 198 8.96 -6.38 6.87
C GLY A 198 7.68 -5.53 6.97
N THR A 199 7.61 -4.55 7.86
CA THR A 199 6.38 -3.80 8.18
C THR A 199 6.42 -2.39 7.60
N GLY A 200 5.32 -1.92 7.02
CA GLY A 200 5.21 -0.54 6.55
C GLY A 200 4.06 -0.30 5.60
N ILE A 201 4.02 0.92 5.09
CA ILE A 201 3.07 1.33 4.05
C ILE A 201 3.77 2.20 3.01
N ILE A 202 3.53 1.88 1.74
CA ILE A 202 3.83 2.80 0.64
C ILE A 202 2.60 3.67 0.45
N PHE A 203 2.74 4.99 0.51
CA PHE A 203 1.63 5.91 0.40
C PHE A 203 1.97 7.03 -0.58
N GLU A 204 1.53 6.86 -1.84
CA GLU A 204 1.79 7.81 -2.92
C GLU A 204 0.49 8.27 -3.57
N THR A 205 0.29 9.58 -3.59
CA THR A 205 -0.89 10.20 -4.20
C THR A 205 -0.77 10.39 -5.71
N GLU A 206 0.43 10.13 -6.25
CA GLU A 206 0.75 10.21 -7.67
C GLU A 206 1.47 8.92 -8.08
N ALA A 207 0.78 8.07 -8.86
CA ALA A 207 1.31 6.76 -9.27
C ALA A 207 2.58 6.87 -10.15
N ASP A 208 2.79 8.01 -10.82
CA ASP A 208 4.00 8.28 -11.61
C ASP A 208 5.28 8.15 -10.80
N THR A 209 5.24 8.46 -9.50
CA THR A 209 6.37 8.32 -8.60
C THR A 209 6.89 6.89 -8.59
N ILE A 210 5.98 5.91 -8.51
CA ILE A 210 6.33 4.48 -8.52
C ILE A 210 6.61 4.00 -9.94
N THR A 211 5.84 4.44 -10.93
CA THR A 211 5.99 4.02 -12.32
C THR A 211 7.38 4.38 -12.84
N THR A 212 7.87 5.58 -12.51
CA THR A 212 9.22 6.01 -12.88
C THR A 212 10.30 5.15 -12.23
N ALA A 213 10.11 4.77 -10.97
CA ALA A 213 11.02 3.90 -10.24
C ALA A 213 11.03 2.46 -10.81
N ILE A 214 9.86 1.94 -11.19
CA ILE A 214 9.71 0.61 -11.82
C ILE A 214 10.33 0.57 -13.22
N GLY A 215 10.12 1.61 -14.03
CA GLY A 215 10.61 1.66 -15.42
C GLY A 215 12.14 1.68 -15.53
N GLY A 216 12.84 2.14 -14.48
CA GLY A 216 14.32 2.16 -14.43
C GLY A 216 14.96 0.89 -13.89
N ASP A 217 14.23 0.02 -13.21
CA ASP A 217 14.77 -1.10 -12.43
C ASP A 217 14.03 -2.40 -12.80
N TYR A 218 14.40 -2.98 -13.91
CA TYR A 218 13.89 -4.22 -14.52
C TYR A 218 13.17 -5.20 -13.56
N GLY A 219 11.88 -4.99 -13.31
CA GLY A 219 10.98 -6.03 -12.81
C GLY A 219 11.01 -6.36 -11.31
N HIS A 220 11.99 -5.93 -10.53
CA HIS A 220 12.14 -6.30 -9.12
C HIS A 220 11.03 -5.76 -8.20
N TRP A 221 10.43 -4.63 -8.54
CA TRP A 221 9.34 -4.03 -7.78
C TRP A 221 8.08 -4.90 -7.74
N SER A 222 7.66 -5.41 -8.89
CA SER A 222 6.47 -6.24 -9.01
C SER A 222 6.60 -7.53 -8.18
N ASP A 223 7.79 -8.14 -8.19
CA ASP A 223 8.08 -9.33 -7.37
C ASP A 223 8.01 -9.01 -5.89
N THR A 224 8.61 -7.90 -5.45
CA THR A 224 8.59 -7.46 -4.06
C THR A 224 7.16 -7.23 -3.58
N LEU A 225 6.32 -6.55 -4.36
CA LEU A 225 4.92 -6.29 -4.00
C LEU A 225 4.08 -7.57 -3.94
N ARG A 226 4.31 -8.51 -4.88
CA ARG A 226 3.62 -9.81 -4.88
C ARG A 226 4.00 -10.64 -3.66
N ASN A 227 5.30 -10.75 -3.36
CA ASN A 227 5.78 -11.45 -2.18
C ASN A 227 5.26 -10.81 -0.89
N ALA A 228 5.19 -9.47 -0.84
CA ALA A 228 4.65 -8.75 0.29
C ALA A 228 3.16 -9.00 0.51
N PHE A 229 2.38 -9.13 -0.57
CA PHE A 229 0.97 -9.51 -0.50
C PHE A 229 0.78 -10.91 0.09
N ASP A 230 1.62 -11.85 -0.33
CA ASP A 230 1.57 -13.25 0.16
C ASP A 230 2.24 -13.42 1.53
N HIS A 231 2.65 -12.33 2.19
CA HIS A 231 3.38 -12.30 3.46
C HIS A 231 4.67 -13.12 3.44
N ALA A 232 5.25 -13.33 2.26
CA ALA A 232 6.48 -14.08 2.09
C ALA A 232 7.70 -13.31 2.60
N GLY A 233 8.79 -14.03 2.88
CA GLY A 233 10.07 -13.43 3.21
C GLY A 233 10.68 -12.70 2.02
N LEU A 234 11.49 -11.68 2.33
CA LEU A 234 12.26 -10.94 1.34
C LEU A 234 13.73 -10.99 1.71
N SER A 235 14.58 -11.10 0.69
CA SER A 235 16.03 -11.06 0.88
C SER A 235 16.71 -10.37 -0.30
N PHE A 236 17.85 -9.77 -0.04
CA PHE A 236 18.77 -9.35 -1.08
C PHE A 236 20.23 -9.66 -0.72
N ASN A 237 21.02 -9.83 -1.77
CA ASN A 237 22.46 -10.04 -1.64
C ASN A 237 23.20 -9.06 -2.55
N ARG A 238 23.96 -8.13 -1.94
CA ARG A 238 24.81 -7.20 -2.66
C ARG A 238 26.23 -7.74 -2.71
N ARG A 239 26.67 -8.20 -3.88
CA ARG A 239 28.01 -8.79 -4.06
C ARG A 239 29.15 -7.81 -3.81
N THR A 240 28.94 -6.52 -4.11
CA THR A 240 29.96 -5.48 -3.97
C THR A 240 30.49 -5.37 -2.55
N ASP A 241 29.60 -5.44 -1.57
CA ASP A 241 29.91 -5.25 -0.16
C ASP A 241 29.77 -6.54 0.65
N ASN A 242 29.49 -7.68 -0.03
CA ASN A 242 29.16 -8.96 0.58
C ASN A 242 28.05 -8.82 1.64
N GLU A 243 27.08 -7.94 1.37
CA GLU A 243 25.98 -7.64 2.26
C GLU A 243 24.79 -8.55 1.95
N TYR A 244 24.40 -9.37 2.91
CA TYR A 244 23.17 -10.16 2.87
C TYR A 244 22.20 -9.65 3.92
N ARG A 245 20.97 -9.39 3.53
CA ARG A 245 19.88 -9.01 4.44
C ARG A 245 18.61 -9.74 4.07
N GLU A 246 17.81 -10.06 5.08
CA GLU A 246 16.53 -10.71 4.92
C GLU A 246 15.52 -10.31 6.00
N CYS A 247 14.25 -10.53 5.71
CA CYS A 247 13.18 -10.62 6.68
C CYS A 247 12.30 -11.84 6.35
N ASP A 248 11.89 -12.57 7.38
CA ASP A 248 11.17 -13.84 7.22
C ASP A 248 9.76 -13.69 6.67
N SER A 249 9.14 -12.56 6.91
CA SER A 249 7.76 -12.27 6.50
C SER A 249 7.55 -10.79 6.30
N THR A 250 6.59 -10.45 5.42
CA THR A 250 6.26 -9.06 5.11
C THR A 250 4.82 -8.72 5.48
N PHE A 251 4.62 -7.49 5.96
CA PHE A 251 3.35 -6.90 6.38
C PHE A 251 3.24 -5.51 5.78
N LEU A 252 3.31 -5.45 4.45
CA LEU A 252 3.34 -4.22 3.69
C LEU A 252 1.96 -3.91 3.12
N SER A 253 1.47 -2.71 3.40
CA SER A 253 0.32 -2.14 2.71
C SER A 253 0.75 -1.13 1.66
N MET A 254 -0.14 -0.85 0.72
CA MET A 254 0.11 0.16 -0.31
C MET A 254 -1.15 0.99 -0.56
N VAL A 255 -0.99 2.29 -0.67
CA VAL A 255 -2.00 3.23 -1.13
C VAL A 255 -1.42 4.00 -2.30
N LEU A 256 -2.00 3.81 -3.46
CA LEU A 256 -1.67 4.56 -4.66
C LEU A 256 -2.88 5.35 -5.16
N SER A 257 -2.63 6.49 -5.79
CA SER A 257 -3.62 7.11 -6.65
C SER A 257 -3.02 7.56 -7.97
N GLY A 258 -3.83 7.47 -9.01
CA GLY A 258 -3.39 7.83 -10.34
C GLY A 258 -4.54 8.14 -11.28
N THR A 259 -4.19 8.55 -12.50
CA THR A 259 -5.12 8.66 -13.61
C THR A 259 -5.23 7.32 -14.35
N PRO A 260 -6.28 7.10 -15.18
CA PRO A 260 -6.40 5.88 -15.96
C PRO A 260 -5.17 5.57 -16.82
N GLY A 261 -4.50 6.59 -17.37
CA GLY A 261 -3.27 6.42 -18.18
C GLY A 261 -2.05 5.94 -17.40
N GLN A 262 -2.06 6.06 -16.07
CA GLN A 262 -0.97 5.64 -15.19
C GLN A 262 -1.06 4.17 -14.75
N VAL A 263 -2.15 3.48 -15.09
CA VAL A 263 -2.36 2.07 -14.72
C VAL A 263 -1.49 1.15 -15.55
N ALA A 264 -1.53 1.30 -16.87
CA ALA A 264 -0.83 0.41 -17.79
C ALA A 264 0.71 0.38 -17.62
N PRO A 265 1.39 1.51 -17.32
CA PRO A 265 2.81 1.48 -17.01
C PRO A 265 3.16 0.70 -15.74
N LEU A 266 2.27 0.71 -14.74
CA LEU A 266 2.45 -0.03 -13.49
C LEU A 266 2.08 -1.51 -13.65
N ILE A 267 0.97 -1.78 -14.35
CA ILE A 267 0.41 -3.11 -14.54
C ILE A 267 0.18 -3.33 -16.05
N PRO A 268 1.20 -3.78 -16.79
CA PRO A 268 1.16 -3.86 -18.24
C PRO A 268 0.10 -4.82 -18.81
N SER A 269 -0.33 -5.81 -18.04
CA SER A 269 -1.36 -6.76 -18.46
C SER A 269 -2.15 -7.31 -17.27
N GLY A 270 -3.38 -7.77 -17.53
CA GLY A 270 -4.19 -8.46 -16.52
C GLY A 270 -3.63 -9.82 -16.09
N GLU A 271 -2.70 -10.39 -16.85
CA GLU A 271 -1.99 -11.63 -16.49
C GLU A 271 -0.81 -11.37 -15.55
N ASN A 272 -0.44 -10.10 -15.35
CA ASN A 272 0.52 -9.74 -14.33
C ASN A 272 -0.05 -10.07 -12.95
N GLY A 273 0.64 -10.92 -12.20
CA GLY A 273 0.21 -11.36 -10.87
C GLY A 273 0.00 -10.21 -9.86
N LEU A 274 0.49 -9.01 -10.13
CA LEU A 274 0.21 -7.82 -9.32
C LEU A 274 -1.25 -7.38 -9.46
N PHE A 275 -1.84 -7.47 -10.66
CA PHE A 275 -3.24 -7.10 -10.90
C PHE A 275 -4.22 -7.84 -9.97
N SER A 276 -4.01 -9.13 -9.76
CA SER A 276 -4.89 -9.95 -8.91
C SER A 276 -4.73 -9.71 -7.41
N ARG A 277 -3.73 -8.95 -7.00
CA ARG A 277 -3.38 -8.68 -5.60
C ARG A 277 -3.73 -7.27 -5.14
N GLU A 278 -4.17 -6.40 -6.07
CA GLU A 278 -4.56 -5.04 -5.75
C GLU A 278 -6.08 -4.87 -5.66
N VAL A 279 -6.50 -4.00 -4.77
CA VAL A 279 -7.88 -3.50 -4.70
C VAL A 279 -7.94 -2.23 -5.55
N PHE A 280 -8.66 -2.31 -6.67
CA PHE A 280 -8.87 -1.16 -7.54
C PHE A 280 -10.17 -0.45 -7.17
N TYR A 281 -10.09 0.87 -6.99
CA TYR A 281 -11.25 1.74 -6.93
C TYR A 281 -11.21 2.71 -8.09
N TYR A 282 -12.20 2.61 -8.99
CA TYR A 282 -12.31 3.48 -10.15
C TYR A 282 -13.43 4.50 -9.97
N LYS A 283 -13.09 5.78 -10.13
CA LYS A 283 -14.02 6.90 -10.16
C LYS A 283 -13.96 7.58 -11.52
N SER A 284 -15.07 7.60 -12.25
CA SER A 284 -15.15 8.20 -13.59
C SER A 284 -15.51 9.69 -13.58
N GLN A 285 -16.14 10.17 -12.50
CA GLN A 285 -16.71 11.51 -12.47
C GLN A 285 -15.72 12.54 -11.95
N ILE A 286 -15.70 13.72 -12.58
CA ILE A 286 -15.02 14.91 -12.07
C ILE A 286 -15.87 15.48 -10.94
N ARG A 287 -15.23 16.00 -9.90
CA ARG A 287 -15.93 16.67 -8.79
C ARG A 287 -16.57 17.96 -9.32
N GLU A 288 -17.82 18.21 -8.93
CA GLU A 288 -18.43 19.52 -9.11
C GLU A 288 -17.65 20.59 -8.33
N TRP A 289 -17.61 21.79 -8.88
CA TRP A 289 -16.98 22.91 -8.20
C TRP A 289 -17.73 23.22 -6.90
N ILE A 290 -17.00 23.37 -5.81
CA ILE A 290 -17.55 23.77 -4.52
C ILE A 290 -16.80 25.04 -4.09
N ASP A 291 -17.53 26.06 -3.69
CA ASP A 291 -16.95 27.24 -3.06
C ASP A 291 -16.36 26.89 -1.70
N GLN A 292 -15.04 26.82 -1.62
CA GLN A 292 -14.31 26.45 -0.41
C GLN A 292 -14.44 27.52 0.70
N PHE A 293 -14.80 28.75 0.35
CA PHE A 293 -14.99 29.83 1.33
C PHE A 293 -16.39 29.81 1.97
N SER A 294 -17.33 29.04 1.42
CA SER A 294 -18.67 28.86 1.95
C SER A 294 -18.80 27.66 2.89
N VAL A 295 -17.73 26.86 3.05
CA VAL A 295 -17.72 25.66 3.93
C VAL A 295 -17.18 26.07 5.29
N ASP A 296 -17.72 25.46 6.36
CA ASP A 296 -17.21 25.65 7.72
C ASP A 296 -15.69 25.36 7.77
N GLU A 297 -14.93 26.28 8.40
CA GLU A 297 -13.49 26.14 8.53
C GLU A 297 -13.16 24.99 9.49
N VAL A 298 -12.80 23.84 8.92
CA VAL A 298 -12.28 22.68 9.64
C VAL A 298 -10.84 22.45 9.23
N ASP A 299 -9.92 22.56 10.18
CA ASP A 299 -8.52 22.17 9.95
C ASP A 299 -8.40 20.64 9.90
N ALA A 300 -8.60 20.09 8.71
CA ALA A 300 -8.55 18.65 8.48
C ALA A 300 -7.16 18.07 8.84
N GLU A 301 -6.06 18.78 8.57
CA GLU A 301 -4.72 18.31 8.93
C GLU A 301 -4.59 18.10 10.43
N LYS A 302 -5.00 19.08 11.21
CA LYS A 302 -4.99 19.01 12.68
C LYS A 302 -5.86 17.88 13.21
N GLU A 303 -7.06 17.71 12.66
CA GLU A 303 -7.97 16.66 13.09
C GLU A 303 -7.46 15.26 12.76
N PHE A 304 -6.92 15.04 11.55
CA PHE A 304 -6.33 13.75 11.20
C PHE A 304 -5.08 13.44 12.03
N HIS A 305 -4.23 14.44 12.34
CA HIS A 305 -3.13 14.27 13.29
C HIS A 305 -3.63 13.88 14.68
N ARG A 306 -4.67 14.57 15.21
CA ARG A 306 -5.25 14.27 16.52
C ARG A 306 -5.74 12.82 16.57
N MET A 307 -6.56 12.43 15.60
CA MET A 307 -7.05 11.05 15.48
C MET A 307 -5.89 10.05 15.36
N GLY A 308 -4.81 10.41 14.67
CA GLY A 308 -3.62 9.60 14.53
C GLY A 308 -2.88 9.35 15.85
N TYR A 309 -2.75 10.35 16.70
CA TYR A 309 -2.17 10.18 18.05
C TYR A 309 -3.05 9.31 18.95
N GLU A 310 -4.37 9.47 18.91
CA GLU A 310 -5.30 8.62 19.65
C GLU A 310 -5.25 7.17 19.18
N TRP A 311 -5.18 6.97 17.87
CA TRP A 311 -5.03 5.64 17.29
C TRP A 311 -3.68 5.00 17.66
N LYS A 312 -2.60 5.78 17.62
CA LYS A 312 -1.28 5.30 18.04
C LYS A 312 -1.31 4.78 19.49
N ALA A 313 -1.91 5.52 20.40
CA ALA A 313 -2.05 5.07 21.80
C ALA A 313 -2.83 3.74 21.90
N THR A 314 -3.85 3.55 21.04
CA THR A 314 -4.59 2.29 20.95
C THR A 314 -3.71 1.15 20.44
N ILE A 315 -2.91 1.39 19.39
CA ILE A 315 -1.97 0.40 18.85
C ILE A 315 -0.93 -0.02 19.88
N ASP A 316 -0.38 0.92 20.63
CA ASP A 316 0.60 0.63 21.68
C ASP A 316 0.02 -0.30 22.77
N GLN A 317 -1.23 -0.07 23.15
CA GLN A 317 -1.95 -0.96 24.07
C GLN A 317 -2.21 -2.35 23.47
N LEU A 318 -2.55 -2.43 22.17
CA LEU A 318 -2.78 -3.69 21.49
C LEU A 318 -1.49 -4.51 21.38
N LYS A 319 -0.37 -3.88 21.03
CA LYS A 319 0.95 -4.53 20.96
C LYS A 319 1.37 -5.14 22.30
N CYS A 320 1.02 -4.52 23.41
CA CYS A 320 1.29 -5.07 24.76
C CYS A 320 0.51 -6.36 25.05
N ARG A 321 -0.58 -6.63 24.33
CA ARG A 321 -1.40 -7.86 24.49
C ARG A 321 -0.90 -9.04 23.66
N GLY A 322 0.10 -8.82 22.80
CA GLY A 322 0.59 -9.83 21.84
C GLY A 322 -0.30 -9.95 20.60
N THR A 323 -0.09 -11.03 19.83
CA THR A 323 -0.83 -11.26 18.58
C THR A 323 -2.30 -11.59 18.85
N ILE A 324 -3.21 -10.90 18.18
CA ILE A 324 -4.65 -11.10 18.23
C ILE A 324 -5.08 -11.97 17.04
N THR A 325 -5.89 -12.98 17.33
CA THR A 325 -6.36 -13.93 16.30
C THR A 325 -7.87 -13.96 16.29
#